data_979d666827396d0094b561c69fd36007
#
_entry.id   979d666827396d0094b561c69fd36007
#
_cell.length_a   1.000
_cell.length_b   1.000
_cell.length_c   1.000
_cell.angle_alpha   90.00
_cell.angle_beta   90.00
_cell.angle_gamma   90.00
#
_symmetry.space_group_name_H-M   'P 1'
#
loop_
_entity.id
_entity.type
_entity.pdbx_description
1 polymer ?
#
loop_
_entity_poly.entity_id
_entity_poly.type
_entity_poly.pdbx_seq_one_letter_code
_entity_poly.pdbx_strand_id
1 'polypeptide(L)'
;MKKPFKLLIIDDSEEILVALTNFFTQKNFQVISAANGLDGLKHIESKDAYFDLIITDLVLPNISGVAIISIAKKKFPDTPVIAITGWGEHPESLAKEAHADVVLEKPFKLPELEKLVNNLLNR
;
A
#
# COMPACT_ATOMS: atom_id res chain seq x y z
N MET A 1 -17.81 -19.76 -1.46
CA MET A 1 -16.42 -19.41 -1.13
C MET A 1 -16.20 -17.92 -1.28
N LYS A 2 -15.55 -17.32 -0.28
CA LYS A 2 -15.22 -15.90 -0.35
C LYS A 2 -14.03 -15.70 -1.27
N LYS A 3 -14.08 -14.65 -2.08
CA LYS A 3 -12.92 -14.23 -2.86
C LYS A 3 -11.83 -13.74 -1.91
N PRO A 4 -10.55 -14.01 -2.21
CA PRO A 4 -9.48 -13.44 -1.39
C PRO A 4 -9.49 -11.91 -1.48
N PHE A 5 -9.07 -11.27 -0.38
CA PHE A 5 -8.86 -9.83 -0.42
C PHE A 5 -7.73 -9.49 -1.39
N LYS A 6 -7.90 -8.39 -2.10
CA LYS A 6 -6.96 -7.94 -3.12
C LYS A 6 -6.16 -6.75 -2.62
N LEU A 7 -4.84 -6.89 -2.59
CA LEU A 7 -3.93 -5.85 -2.15
C LEU A 7 -3.15 -5.27 -3.33
N LEU A 8 -2.93 -3.96 -3.32
CA LEU A 8 -1.95 -3.31 -4.18
C LEU A 8 -0.77 -2.90 -3.30
N ILE A 9 0.43 -3.33 -3.66
CA ILE A 9 1.66 -3.01 -2.91
C ILE A 9 2.60 -2.26 -3.83
N ILE A 10 3.01 -1.05 -3.43
CA ILE A 10 3.90 -0.19 -4.22
C ILE A 10 5.15 0.10 -3.40
N ASP A 11 6.31 -0.33 -3.88
CA ASP A 11 7.59 -0.08 -3.23
C ASP A 11 8.70 -0.18 -4.29
N ASP A 12 9.63 0.76 -4.29
CA ASP A 12 10.72 0.75 -5.25
C ASP A 12 11.88 -0.16 -4.84
N SER A 13 11.87 -0.68 -3.62
CA SER A 13 12.81 -1.69 -3.19
C SER A 13 12.32 -3.06 -3.64
N GLU A 14 13.02 -3.66 -4.61
CA GLU A 14 12.66 -4.98 -5.11
C GLU A 14 12.65 -6.04 -3.99
N GLU A 15 13.61 -5.96 -3.07
CA GLU A 15 13.71 -6.89 -1.95
C GLU A 15 12.46 -6.83 -1.07
N ILE A 16 12.04 -5.62 -0.71
CA ILE A 16 10.84 -5.44 0.12
C ILE A 16 9.60 -5.88 -0.65
N LEU A 17 9.49 -5.49 -1.90
CA LEU A 17 8.33 -5.81 -2.72
C LEU A 17 8.15 -7.32 -2.87
N VAL A 18 9.24 -8.04 -3.15
CA VAL A 18 9.20 -9.51 -3.26
C VAL A 18 8.81 -10.13 -1.92
N ALA A 19 9.42 -9.67 -0.83
CA ALA A 19 9.13 -10.20 0.50
C ALA A 19 7.66 -10.02 0.89
N LEU A 20 7.12 -8.83 0.67
CA LEU A 20 5.71 -8.55 0.99
C LEU A 20 4.76 -9.33 0.09
N THR A 21 5.07 -9.40 -1.20
CA THR A 21 4.25 -10.14 -2.15
C THR A 21 4.16 -11.63 -1.77
N ASN A 22 5.31 -12.24 -1.48
CA ASN A 22 5.35 -13.64 -1.09
C ASN A 22 4.62 -13.88 0.22
N PHE A 23 4.84 -13.01 1.21
CA PHE A 23 4.23 -13.16 2.52
C PHE A 23 2.69 -13.14 2.42
N PHE A 24 2.13 -12.12 1.76
CA PHE A 24 0.68 -12.00 1.68
C PHE A 24 0.05 -13.02 0.73
N THR A 25 0.75 -13.40 -0.33
CA THR A 25 0.26 -14.47 -1.19
C THR A 25 0.11 -15.78 -0.41
N GLN A 26 1.07 -16.10 0.47
CA GLN A 26 0.98 -17.29 1.31
C GLN A 26 -0.14 -17.19 2.35
N LYS A 27 -0.59 -15.99 2.66
CA LYS A 27 -1.71 -15.76 3.59
C LYS A 27 -3.05 -15.66 2.86
N ASN A 28 -3.10 -16.13 1.61
CA ASN A 28 -4.31 -16.19 0.78
C ASN A 28 -4.84 -14.82 0.33
N PHE A 29 -3.97 -13.83 0.24
CA PHE A 29 -4.33 -12.57 -0.40
C PHE A 29 -4.00 -12.64 -1.90
N GLN A 30 -4.78 -11.95 -2.70
CA GLN A 30 -4.40 -11.69 -4.09
C GLN A 30 -3.55 -10.42 -4.08
N VAL A 31 -2.32 -10.49 -4.57
CA VAL A 31 -1.40 -9.36 -4.51
C VAL A 31 -1.07 -8.85 -5.91
N ILE A 32 -1.28 -7.56 -6.12
CA ILE A 32 -0.79 -6.84 -7.29
C ILE A 32 0.37 -5.99 -6.79
N SER A 33 1.54 -6.14 -7.41
CA SER A 33 2.73 -5.41 -7.00
C SER A 33 3.14 -4.40 -8.06
N ALA A 34 3.69 -3.27 -7.62
CA ALA A 34 4.23 -2.25 -8.50
C ALA A 34 5.57 -1.80 -7.94
N ALA A 35 6.59 -1.79 -8.81
CA ALA A 35 7.96 -1.47 -8.42
C ALA A 35 8.26 0.03 -8.42
N ASN A 36 7.30 0.85 -8.81
CA ASN A 36 7.45 2.30 -8.81
C ASN A 36 6.08 2.97 -8.80
N GLY A 37 6.09 4.28 -8.56
CA GLY A 37 4.84 5.03 -8.44
C GLY A 37 4.03 5.09 -9.72
N LEU A 38 4.68 5.17 -10.86
CA LEU A 38 3.98 5.25 -12.15
C LEU A 38 3.21 3.95 -12.44
N ASP A 39 3.82 2.80 -12.17
CA ASP A 39 3.15 1.51 -12.34
C ASP A 39 2.00 1.36 -11.34
N GLY A 40 2.22 1.80 -10.10
CA GLY A 40 1.15 1.81 -9.11
C GLY A 40 -0.03 2.64 -9.57
N LEU A 41 0.25 3.83 -10.10
CA LEU A 41 -0.79 4.72 -10.60
C LEU A 41 -1.54 4.10 -11.78
N LYS A 42 -0.84 3.42 -12.69
CA LYS A 42 -1.48 2.72 -13.80
C LYS A 42 -2.49 1.69 -13.31
N HIS A 43 -2.13 0.93 -12.26
CA HIS A 43 -3.07 -0.02 -11.67
C HIS A 43 -4.28 0.67 -11.06
N ILE A 44 -4.07 1.79 -10.36
CA ILE A 44 -5.16 2.54 -9.75
C ILE A 44 -6.10 3.12 -10.79
N GLU A 45 -5.55 3.64 -11.89
CA GLU A 45 -6.33 4.32 -12.93
C GLU A 45 -6.90 3.37 -13.98
N SER A 46 -6.57 2.09 -13.95
CA SER A 46 -7.08 1.17 -14.95
C SER A 46 -8.60 1.02 -14.83
N LYS A 47 -9.23 0.73 -15.97
CA LYS A 47 -10.68 0.56 -16.02
C LYS A 47 -11.10 -0.64 -15.14
N ASP A 48 -12.15 -0.46 -14.38
CA ASP A 48 -12.70 -1.48 -13.49
C ASP A 48 -11.74 -1.93 -12.39
N ALA A 49 -10.69 -1.15 -12.12
CA ALA A 49 -9.77 -1.47 -11.02
C ALA A 49 -10.48 -1.38 -9.68
N TYR A 50 -10.12 -2.30 -8.78
CA TYR A 50 -10.52 -2.21 -7.37
C TYR A 50 -9.44 -2.85 -6.52
N PHE A 51 -9.33 -2.39 -5.29
CA PHE A 51 -8.42 -2.97 -4.31
C PHE A 51 -9.10 -2.91 -2.95
N ASP A 52 -8.93 -3.96 -2.16
CA ASP A 52 -9.46 -3.99 -0.80
C ASP A 52 -8.59 -3.20 0.15
N LEU A 53 -7.29 -3.08 -0.16
CA LEU A 53 -6.34 -2.31 0.64
C LEU A 53 -5.12 -1.98 -0.22
N ILE A 54 -4.53 -0.81 0.01
CA ILE A 54 -3.33 -0.36 -0.70
C ILE A 54 -2.22 -0.10 0.31
N ILE A 55 -1.02 -0.62 0.01
CA ILE A 55 0.19 -0.36 0.79
C ILE A 55 1.16 0.35 -0.13
N THR A 56 1.63 1.54 0.24
CA THR A 56 2.58 2.28 -0.58
C THR A 56 3.68 2.92 0.25
N ASP A 57 4.91 2.86 -0.27
CA ASP A 57 6.00 3.66 0.25
C ASP A 57 5.69 5.13 -0.04
N LEU A 58 6.06 6.03 0.87
CA LEU A 58 5.86 7.47 0.69
C LEU A 58 6.95 8.10 -0.17
N VAL A 59 8.15 7.53 -0.15
CA VAL A 59 9.27 8.07 -0.92
C VAL A 59 9.57 7.18 -2.10
N LEU A 60 9.10 7.61 -3.26
CA LEU A 60 9.24 6.89 -4.52
C LEU A 60 9.86 7.82 -5.56
N PRO A 61 10.66 7.30 -6.50
CA PRO A 61 11.16 8.13 -7.59
C PRO A 61 10.01 8.53 -8.53
N ASN A 62 10.13 9.70 -9.12
CA ASN A 62 9.24 10.25 -10.15
C ASN A 62 7.87 10.73 -9.66
N ILE A 63 7.15 9.94 -8.88
CA ILE A 63 5.88 10.36 -8.29
C ILE A 63 5.86 9.93 -6.83
N SER A 64 5.53 10.85 -5.93
CA SER A 64 5.55 10.57 -4.50
C SER A 64 4.40 9.68 -4.07
N GLY A 65 4.64 8.90 -3.00
CA GLY A 65 3.58 8.10 -2.41
C GLY A 65 2.43 8.93 -1.88
N VAL A 66 2.70 10.16 -1.43
CA VAL A 66 1.65 11.08 -0.98
C VAL A 66 0.69 11.39 -2.13
N ALA A 67 1.21 11.67 -3.32
CA ALA A 67 0.37 11.92 -4.49
C ALA A 67 -0.45 10.68 -4.85
N ILE A 68 0.16 9.50 -4.78
CA ILE A 68 -0.53 8.25 -5.07
C ILE A 68 -1.69 8.04 -4.10
N ILE A 69 -1.47 8.28 -2.80
CA ILE A 69 -2.51 8.14 -1.78
C ILE A 69 -3.67 9.09 -2.08
N SER A 70 -3.38 10.34 -2.41
CA SER A 70 -4.41 11.33 -2.72
C SER A 70 -5.27 10.88 -3.91
N ILE A 71 -4.63 10.39 -4.96
CA ILE A 71 -5.32 9.92 -6.16
C ILE A 71 -6.17 8.67 -5.83
N ALA A 72 -5.58 7.73 -5.08
CA ALA A 72 -6.29 6.51 -4.70
C ALA A 72 -7.51 6.80 -3.86
N LYS A 73 -7.40 7.75 -2.91
CA LYS A 73 -8.52 8.09 -2.03
C LYS A 73 -9.64 8.81 -2.78
N LYS A 74 -9.31 9.53 -3.84
CA LYS A 74 -10.36 10.12 -4.69
C LYS A 74 -11.13 9.07 -5.47
N LYS A 75 -10.43 8.08 -6.01
CA LYS A 75 -11.06 7.03 -6.81
C LYS A 75 -11.72 5.97 -5.94
N PHE A 76 -11.09 5.60 -4.83
CA PHE A 76 -11.55 4.55 -3.92
C PHE A 76 -11.66 5.08 -2.49
N PRO A 77 -12.64 5.94 -2.19
CA PRO A 77 -12.68 6.61 -0.88
C PRO A 77 -12.79 5.65 0.30
N ASP A 78 -13.34 4.46 0.09
CA ASP A 78 -13.52 3.49 1.17
C ASP A 78 -12.37 2.48 1.28
N THR A 79 -11.42 2.50 0.35
CA THR A 79 -10.29 1.57 0.38
C THR A 79 -9.23 2.09 1.37
N PRO A 80 -8.92 1.32 2.43
CA PRO A 80 -7.88 1.75 3.36
C PRO A 80 -6.49 1.75 2.73
N VAL A 81 -5.66 2.69 3.17
CA VAL A 81 -4.30 2.85 2.68
C VAL A 81 -3.32 2.86 3.85
N ILE A 82 -2.32 2.00 3.77
CA ILE A 82 -1.18 1.99 4.70
C ILE A 82 -0.01 2.66 3.99
N ALA A 83 0.50 3.73 4.57
CA ALA A 83 1.69 4.42 4.08
C ALA A 83 2.90 3.91 4.85
N ILE A 84 4.00 3.64 4.13
CA ILE A 84 5.25 3.19 4.74
C ILE A 84 6.29 4.29 4.60
N THR A 85 6.95 4.64 5.73
CA THR A 85 7.99 5.67 5.74
C THR A 85 9.34 5.05 6.10
N GLY A 86 10.43 5.62 5.55
CA GLY A 86 11.78 5.23 5.92
C GLY A 86 12.22 5.93 7.21
N TRP A 87 13.22 5.34 7.88
CA TRP A 87 13.80 5.91 9.08
C TRP A 87 14.45 7.26 8.76
N GLY A 88 14.19 8.27 9.58
CA GLY A 88 14.74 9.61 9.38
C GLY A 88 13.97 10.47 8.40
N GLU A 89 12.97 9.95 7.74
CA GLU A 89 12.10 10.72 6.85
C GLU A 89 10.93 11.29 7.67
N HIS A 90 10.42 12.46 7.25
CA HIS A 90 9.34 13.12 7.98
C HIS A 90 8.11 13.40 7.12
N PRO A 91 7.63 12.45 6.30
CA PRO A 91 6.43 12.66 5.50
C PRO A 91 5.14 12.30 6.23
N GLU A 92 5.19 12.02 7.55
CA GLU A 92 4.00 11.56 8.28
C GLU A 92 2.84 12.55 8.22
N SER A 93 3.14 13.84 8.39
CA SER A 93 2.11 14.88 8.32
C SER A 93 1.50 14.96 6.93
N LEU A 94 2.32 14.78 5.90
CA LEU A 94 1.86 14.79 4.51
C LEU A 94 1.01 13.57 4.20
N ALA A 95 1.38 12.40 4.77
CA ALA A 95 0.59 11.19 4.61
C ALA A 95 -0.80 11.35 5.25
N LYS A 96 -0.85 12.00 6.41
CA LYS A 96 -2.12 12.28 7.08
C LYS A 96 -2.97 13.25 6.27
N GLU A 97 -2.36 14.29 5.68
CA GLU A 97 -3.07 15.20 4.79
C GLU A 97 -3.65 14.48 3.59
N ALA A 98 -2.95 13.49 3.06
CA ALA A 98 -3.41 12.69 1.94
C ALA A 98 -4.47 11.65 2.35
N HIS A 99 -4.78 11.56 3.65
CA HIS A 99 -5.77 10.66 4.21
C HIS A 99 -5.35 9.19 4.23
N ALA A 100 -4.06 8.92 4.45
CA ALA A 100 -3.62 7.56 4.75
C ALA A 100 -4.27 7.11 6.06
N ASP A 101 -4.74 5.89 6.10
CA ASP A 101 -5.41 5.35 7.28
C ASP A 101 -4.43 4.98 8.37
N VAL A 102 -3.24 4.48 7.99
CA VAL A 102 -2.18 4.11 8.92
C VAL A 102 -0.83 4.48 8.29
N VAL A 103 0.10 4.92 9.12
CA VAL A 103 1.48 5.17 8.73
C VAL A 103 2.37 4.21 9.50
N LEU A 104 3.17 3.41 8.80
CA LEU A 104 4.07 2.44 9.40
C LEU A 104 5.52 2.80 9.07
N GLU A 105 6.38 2.84 10.08
CA GLU A 105 7.78 3.23 9.91
C GLU A 105 8.67 2.00 9.71
N LYS A 106 9.62 2.10 8.78
CA LYS A 106 10.67 1.09 8.60
C LYS A 106 11.73 1.26 9.68
N PRO A 107 12.36 0.17 10.17
CA PRO A 107 12.05 -1.22 9.86
C PRO A 107 10.82 -1.72 10.62
N PHE A 108 10.07 -2.61 10.00
CA PHE A 108 8.91 -3.22 10.63
C PHE A 108 8.99 -4.74 10.42
N LYS A 109 8.26 -5.47 11.26
CA LYS A 109 8.15 -6.93 11.11
C LYS A 109 6.91 -7.29 10.30
N LEU A 110 7.01 -8.34 9.49
CA LEU A 110 5.89 -8.77 8.67
C LEU A 110 4.61 -9.08 9.48
N PRO A 111 4.69 -9.74 10.66
CA PRO A 111 3.49 -9.94 11.47
C PRO A 111 2.85 -8.64 11.95
N GLU A 112 3.63 -7.59 12.17
CA GLU A 112 3.11 -6.27 12.54
C GLU A 112 2.28 -5.69 11.41
N LEU A 113 2.79 -5.76 10.19
CA LEU A 113 2.06 -5.29 9.02
C LEU A 113 0.80 -6.13 8.78
N GLU A 114 0.91 -7.45 8.92
CA GLU A 114 -0.24 -8.34 8.78
C GLU A 114 -1.36 -7.97 9.75
N LYS A 115 -1.01 -7.65 10.99
CA LYS A 115 -1.99 -7.26 12.00
C LYS A 115 -2.73 -5.98 11.57
N LEU A 116 -2.00 -5.00 11.06
CA LEU A 116 -2.60 -3.76 10.57
C LEU A 116 -3.55 -4.02 9.40
N VAL A 117 -3.12 -4.85 8.45
CA VAL A 117 -3.94 -5.23 7.30
C VAL A 117 -5.24 -5.89 7.77
N ASN A 118 -5.12 -6.88 8.65
CA ASN A 118 -6.29 -7.60 9.15
C ASN A 118 -7.25 -6.67 9.90
N ASN A 119 -6.72 -5.76 10.71
CA ASN A 119 -7.55 -4.80 11.43
C ASN A 119 -8.32 -3.89 10.48
N LEU A 120 -7.67 -3.38 9.44
CA LEU A 120 -8.32 -2.50 8.48
C LEU A 120 -9.36 -3.23 7.63
N LEU A 121 -9.16 -4.50 7.39
CA LEU A 121 -10.10 -5.33 6.62
C LEU A 121 -11.17 -5.99 7.49
N ASN A 122 -11.15 -5.77 8.79
CA ASN A 122 -12.06 -6.42 9.75
C ASN A 122 -11.98 -7.93 9.68
N ARG A 123 -10.76 -8.41 9.59
CA ARG A 123 -10.51 -9.83 9.40
C ARG A 123 -10.04 -10.55 10.67
#